data_de114657d482395866ef5b73e1db70dd
#
_entry.id   de114657d482395866ef5b73e1db70dd
#
_cell.length_a   1.000
_cell.length_b   1.000
_cell.length_c   1.000
_cell.angle_alpha   90.00
_cell.angle_beta   90.00
_cell.angle_gamma   90.00
#
_symmetry.space_group_name_H-M   'P 1'
#
loop_
_entity.id
_entity.type
_entity.pdbx_description
1 polymer ?
#
loop_
_entity_poly.entity_id
_entity_poly.type
_entity_poly.pdbx_seq_one_letter_code
_entity_poly.pdbx_strand_id
1 'polypeptide(L)'
;MAHKKGKGSSKNGRESESKRLGVKKFGGETVKAGNIIXRQRGLXFKAGINVGIGTDYTLFSKIDGTVEYKTIQDNKKLVHVITQ
;
A
#
# COMPACT_ATOMS: atom_id res chain seq x y z
N MET A 1 8.20 7.92 9.78
CA MET A 1 8.16 7.46 9.25
C MET A 1 8.07 7.35 9.12
N ALA A 2 8.11 7.20 9.35
CA ALA A 2 8.03 6.65 8.90
C ALA A 2 8.03 6.48 8.96
N HIS A 3 8.23 6.44 9.08
CA HIS A 3 8.28 5.80 8.74
C HIS A 3 8.36 5.66 8.99
N LYS A 4 8.56 5.44 9.45
CA LYS A 4 8.75 4.82 9.30
C LYS A 4 8.89 4.67 9.41
N LYS A 5 9.20 4.77 9.70
CA LYS A 5 9.38 4.18 9.47
C LYS A 5 9.43 4.04 9.63
N GLY A 6 9.63 4.21 9.88
CA GLY A 6 9.72 3.57 9.64
C GLY A 6 9.84 3.39 9.94
N LYS A 7 10.18 3.19 10.29
CA LYS A 7 10.34 2.55 10.28
C LYS A 7 10.57 2.20 10.46
N GLY A 8 10.81 2.19 10.70
CA GLY A 8 11.11 1.26 10.58
C GLY A 8 11.42 0.92 10.87
N SER A 9 11.91 0.66 11.09
CA SER A 9 12.27 -0.13 11.18
C SER A 9 12.77 -0.49 11.49
N SER A 10 13.10 -0.79 11.73
CA SER A 10 13.54 -1.51 11.82
C SER A 10 13.90 -1.95 12.18
N LYS A 11 14.01 -2.52 12.49
CA LYS A 11 14.28 -3.28 12.61
C LYS A 11 14.41 -3.89 12.57
N ASN A 12 14.61 -4.28 12.73
CA ASN A 12 14.65 -5.19 12.49
C ASN A 12 14.84 -5.78 12.17
N GLY A 13 15.04 -6.29 12.23
CA GLY A 13 15.27 -7.00 11.68
C GLY A 13 15.26 -7.67 11.82
N ARG A 14 15.42 -8.12 12.25
CA ARG A 14 15.33 -8.82 12.18
C ARG A 14 14.82 -9.48 11.74
N GLU A 15 14.68 -9.60 11.76
CA GLU A 15 14.20 -10.35 11.28
C GLU A 15 14.10 -10.72 10.20
N SER A 16 14.86 -10.82 10.12
CA SER A 16 14.82 -11.44 8.97
C SER A 16 13.57 -11.73 8.58
N GLU A 17 12.95 -12.01 9.39
CA GLU A 17 11.76 -12.42 9.12
C GLU A 17 10.82 -11.34 8.82
N SER A 18 11.22 -10.15 8.85
CA SER A 18 10.37 -9.05 8.53
C SER A 18 9.83 -9.24 7.15
N LYS A 19 8.55 -9.17 6.96
CA LYS A 19 7.96 -9.28 5.67
C LYS A 19 7.79 -7.92 5.05
N ARG A 20 8.20 -6.89 5.74
CA ARG A 20 8.12 -5.52 5.25
C ARG A 20 6.71 -5.16 4.85
N LEU A 21 5.77 -5.55 5.69
CA LEU A 21 4.37 -5.26 5.44
C LEU A 21 4.07 -3.80 5.74
N GLY A 22 2.94 -3.34 5.26
CA GLY A 22 2.45 -2.01 5.56
C GLY A 22 2.28 -1.17 4.32
N VAL A 23 1.88 0.07 4.55
CA VAL A 23 1.65 1.01 3.48
C VAL A 23 2.99 1.51 2.96
N LYS A 24 3.16 1.48 1.66
CA LYS A 24 4.39 1.97 1.02
C LYS A 24 4.19 3.32 0.36
N LYS A 25 2.95 3.62 -0.06
CA LYS A 25 2.64 4.91 -0.66
C LYS A 25 1.42 5.47 0.04
N PHE A 26 1.56 6.66 0.59
CA PHE A 26 0.49 7.27 1.35
C PHE A 26 -0.43 8.09 0.45
N GLY A 27 -1.56 8.49 1.01
CA GLY A 27 -2.51 9.29 0.25
C GLY A 27 -1.86 10.55 -0.25
N GLY A 28 -2.14 10.92 -1.48
CA GLY A 28 -1.58 12.10 -2.07
C GLY A 28 -0.25 11.90 -2.78
N GLU A 29 0.37 10.72 -2.61
CA GLU A 29 1.64 10.48 -3.28
C GLU A 29 1.42 10.14 -4.74
N THR A 30 2.34 10.58 -5.57
CA THR A 30 2.33 10.23 -6.98
C THR A 30 2.98 8.87 -7.15
N VAL A 31 2.38 8.02 -7.97
CA VAL A 31 2.94 6.71 -8.24
C VAL A 31 2.98 6.46 -9.74
N LYS A 32 3.77 5.49 -10.11
CA LYS A 32 3.83 5.06 -11.50
C LYS A 32 3.24 3.68 -11.60
N ALA A 33 2.82 3.30 -12.79
CA ALA A 33 2.27 1.98 -13.00
C ALA A 33 3.27 0.94 -12.52
N GLY A 34 2.80 0.00 -11.74
CA GLY A 34 3.63 -1.05 -11.19
C GLY A 34 4.16 -0.78 -9.79
N ASN A 35 4.07 0.46 -9.31
CA ASN A 35 4.54 0.75 -7.96
C ASN A 35 3.69 0.01 -6.94
N ILE A 36 4.33 -0.51 -5.91
CA ILE A 36 3.64 -1.19 -4.82
C ILE A 36 3.07 -0.14 -3.89
N ILE A 37 1.83 -0.30 -3.53
CA ILE A 37 1.14 0.62 -2.62
C ILE A 37 1.00 0.06 -1.24
N UNK A 38 0.64 -1.31 -0.98
CA UNK A 38 0.49 -1.76 0.18
C UNK A 38 0.88 -3.03 0.11
N ARG A 39 1.49 -3.57 1.16
CA ARG A 39 1.76 -4.99 1.31
C ARG A 39 1.06 -5.48 2.55
N GLN A 40 0.36 -6.57 2.46
CA GLN A 40 -0.48 -7.03 3.56
C GLN A 40 -0.68 -8.53 3.48
N ARG A 41 -1.17 -9.08 4.58
CA ARG A 41 -1.45 -10.49 4.64
C ARG A 41 -2.88 -10.82 4.36
N GLY A 42 -3.74 -9.86 4.20
CA GLY A 42 -5.13 -10.06 3.89
C GLY A 42 -5.65 -8.77 3.35
N LEU A 43 -6.94 -8.61 3.29
CA LEU A 43 -7.52 -7.44 2.65
C LEU A 43 -7.99 -6.36 3.62
N UNK A 44 -7.04 -5.78 4.20
CA UNK A 44 -7.30 -4.82 4.86
C UNK A 44 -7.57 -3.80 4.10
N PHE A 45 -6.65 -3.56 3.20
CA PHE A 45 -6.81 -2.59 2.15
C PHE A 45 -7.34 -3.30 0.91
N LYS A 46 -8.36 -2.76 0.31
CA LYS A 46 -8.96 -3.36 -0.88
C LYS A 46 -8.59 -2.55 -2.11
N ALA A 47 -8.48 -3.24 -3.24
CA ALA A 47 -8.14 -2.58 -4.49
C ALA A 47 -9.36 -1.88 -5.06
N GLY A 48 -9.21 -0.59 -5.33
CA GLY A 48 -10.26 0.20 -5.96
C GLY A 48 -9.89 0.52 -7.39
N ILE A 49 -10.18 1.73 -7.80
CA ILE A 49 -9.96 2.14 -9.18
C ILE A 49 -8.48 2.15 -9.50
N ASN A 50 -8.11 1.50 -10.61
CA ASN A 50 -6.73 1.48 -11.11
C ASN A 50 -5.71 0.86 -10.17
N VAL A 51 -6.17 0.00 -9.26
CA VAL A 51 -5.29 -0.69 -8.34
C VAL A 51 -5.44 -2.19 -8.57
N GLY A 52 -4.33 -2.89 -8.69
CA GLY A 52 -4.35 -4.33 -8.87
C GLY A 52 -3.96 -5.01 -7.58
N ILE A 53 -4.28 -6.29 -7.49
CA ILE A 53 -3.96 -7.06 -6.31
C ILE A 53 -3.22 -8.32 -6.73
N GLY A 54 -2.08 -8.57 -6.09
CA GLY A 54 -1.28 -9.74 -6.38
C GLY A 54 -1.76 -10.95 -5.59
N THR A 55 -1.15 -12.09 -5.85
CA THR A 55 -1.57 -13.31 -5.18
C THR A 55 -1.25 -13.28 -3.70
N ASP A 56 -0.30 -12.47 -3.28
CA ASP A 56 0.04 -12.34 -1.86
C ASP A 56 -0.63 -11.10 -1.26
N TYR A 57 -1.70 -10.62 -1.87
CA TYR A 57 -2.47 -9.46 -1.42
C TYR A 57 -1.72 -8.13 -1.54
N THR A 58 -0.62 -8.10 -2.24
CA THR A 58 0.07 -6.85 -2.51
C THR A 58 -0.80 -5.99 -3.41
N LEU A 59 -0.96 -4.72 -3.05
CA LEU A 59 -1.68 -3.79 -3.91
C LEU A 59 -0.66 -2.98 -4.71
N PHE A 60 -0.92 -2.81 -5.98
CA PHE A 60 -0.01 -2.07 -6.84
C PHE A 60 -0.82 -1.19 -7.79
N SER A 61 -0.17 -0.16 -8.28
CA SER A 61 -0.83 0.76 -9.18
C SER A 61 -0.81 0.21 -10.60
N LYS A 62 -1.93 0.34 -11.29
CA LYS A 62 -1.99 -0.09 -12.69
C LYS A 62 -1.65 1.05 -13.63
N ILE A 63 -1.65 2.28 -13.14
CA ILE A 63 -1.40 3.44 -13.98
C ILE A 63 -0.54 4.44 -13.23
N ASP A 64 -0.09 5.45 -13.91
CA ASP A 64 0.56 6.58 -13.26
C ASP A 64 -0.54 7.47 -12.71
N GLY A 65 -0.39 7.93 -11.48
CA GLY A 65 -1.42 8.77 -10.90
C GLY A 65 -1.13 9.08 -9.46
N THR A 66 -2.16 9.44 -8.73
CA THR A 66 -2.05 9.83 -7.33
C THR A 66 -2.86 8.88 -6.46
N VAL A 67 -2.26 8.43 -5.38
CA VAL A 67 -2.91 7.49 -4.47
C VAL A 67 -3.98 8.19 -3.64
N GLU A 68 -5.12 7.54 -3.49
CA GLU A 68 -6.20 8.07 -2.67
C GLU A 68 -6.77 6.93 -1.85
N TYR A 69 -6.90 7.13 -0.55
CA TYR A 69 -7.48 6.14 0.34
C TYR A 69 -8.86 6.58 0.78
N LYS A 70 -9.78 5.64 0.85
CA LYS A 70 -11.11 5.91 1.39
C LYS A 70 -11.44 4.86 2.42
N THR A 71 -11.98 5.28 3.55
CA THR A 71 -12.41 4.35 4.57
C THR A 71 -13.77 3.82 4.21
N ILE A 72 -13.93 2.51 4.27
CA ILE A 72 -15.23 1.90 4.04
C ILE A 72 -15.63 1.20 5.32
N GLN A 73 -16.54 0.26 5.27
CA GLN A 73 -17.03 -0.35 6.49
C GLN A 73 -15.99 -1.10 7.26
N ASP A 74 -16.19 -1.23 8.55
CA ASP A 74 -15.38 -2.09 9.42
C ASP A 74 -13.90 -1.75 9.40
N ASN A 75 -13.62 -0.48 9.32
CA ASN A 75 -12.23 0.00 9.33
C ASN A 75 -11.40 -0.44 8.15
N LYS A 76 -12.02 -0.94 7.12
CA LYS A 76 -11.28 -1.29 5.93
C LYS A 76 -11.10 -0.08 5.06
N LYS A 77 -10.05 -0.11 4.27
CA LYS A 77 -9.75 1.00 3.38
C LYS A 77 -9.79 0.57 1.94
N LEU A 78 -10.26 1.44 1.09
CA LEU A 78 -10.28 1.21 -0.33
C LEU A 78 -9.22 2.12 -0.93
N VAL A 79 -8.39 1.59 -1.79
CA VAL A 79 -7.27 2.33 -2.36
C VAL A 79 -7.50 2.56 -3.83
N HIS A 80 -7.40 3.82 -4.23
CA HIS A 80 -7.56 4.19 -5.64
C HIS A 80 -6.30 4.85 -6.14
N VAL A 81 -6.07 4.80 -7.44
CA VAL A 81 -5.06 5.63 -8.07
C VAL A 81 -5.79 6.47 -9.11
N ILE A 82 -5.73 7.75 -8.95
CA ILE A 82 -6.47 8.68 -9.78
C ILE A 82 -5.53 9.31 -10.78
N THR A 83 -5.92 9.36 -12.04
CA THR A 83 -5.08 9.96 -13.05
C THR A 83 -4.89 11.43 -12.77
N GLN A 84 -3.73 11.92 -13.17
CA GLN A 84 -3.41 13.31 -12.93
C GLN A 84 -4.00 14.21 -13.99
#